data_4f9d1d5325193ea88d04d4fd2d281131
#
_entry.id   4f9d1d5325193ea88d04d4fd2d281131
#
_cell.length_a   1.000
_cell.length_b   1.000
_cell.length_c   1.000
_cell.angle_alpha   90.00
_cell.angle_beta   90.00
_cell.angle_gamma   90.00
#
_symmetry.space_group_name_H-M   'P 1'
#
loop_
_entity.id
_entity.type
_entity.pdbx_description
1 polymer ?
#
loop_
_entity_poly.entity_id
_entity_poly.type
_entity_poly.pdbx_seq_one_letter_code
_entity_poly.pdbx_strand_id
1 'polypeptide(L)'
;MTLHEKHILVTAGPTHEPIDPVRVIANRSSGRQGFAIAGAAAKAGARVTLVAGPVALETPPGVERIDVETAEEMAEAVFAALPADAAILVAAVADWRVIPASAKLKKGEGPPKLDFVPTRDILAELGTSRRRLRLLVGFAAETENVVEQAIAKRVKKRADWIVANNVSGDVMGGHRNRVHLITAAGVEDWPEAAKDEVARHLIARIAQELG
;
A
#
# COMPACT_ATOMS: atom_id res chain seq x y z
N MET A 1 -24.23 4.19 -0.16
CA MET A 1 -23.62 4.52 -1.45
C MET A 1 -22.91 3.29 -1.95
N THR A 2 -22.95 3.02 -3.24
CA THR A 2 -22.40 1.82 -3.87
C THR A 2 -21.27 2.19 -4.81
N LEU A 3 -20.35 1.26 -5.05
CA LEU A 3 -19.24 1.39 -6.01
C LEU A 3 -19.51 0.56 -7.26
N HIS A 4 -20.79 0.34 -7.62
CA HIS A 4 -21.14 -0.35 -8.85
C HIS A 4 -20.47 0.32 -10.05
N GLU A 5 -19.97 -0.51 -10.99
CA GLU A 5 -19.25 -0.08 -12.20
C GLU A 5 -17.91 0.66 -11.94
N LYS A 6 -17.49 0.83 -10.68
CA LYS A 6 -16.18 1.39 -10.35
C LYS A 6 -15.11 0.30 -10.29
N HIS A 7 -13.93 0.62 -10.78
CA HIS A 7 -12.74 -0.20 -10.61
C HIS A 7 -11.85 0.38 -9.51
N ILE A 8 -11.63 -0.40 -8.47
CA ILE A 8 -10.77 -0.05 -7.34
C ILE A 8 -9.52 -0.92 -7.38
N LEU A 9 -8.37 -0.29 -7.50
CA LEU A 9 -7.06 -0.92 -7.43
C LEU A 9 -6.51 -0.79 -6.00
N VAL A 10 -6.08 -1.90 -5.41
CA VAL A 10 -5.51 -1.91 -4.04
C VAL A 10 -4.15 -2.59 -4.08
N THR A 11 -3.14 -2.02 -3.40
CA THR A 11 -1.89 -2.73 -3.12
C THR A 11 -1.83 -3.15 -1.66
N ALA A 12 -1.28 -4.33 -1.35
CA ALA A 12 -1.19 -4.84 0.02
C ALA A 12 0.07 -5.69 0.24
N GLY A 13 0.41 -5.91 1.51
CA GLY A 13 1.57 -6.73 1.90
C GLY A 13 2.91 -5.99 1.79
N PRO A 14 4.01 -6.64 2.15
CA PRO A 14 5.35 -6.14 1.92
C PRO A 14 5.80 -6.41 0.48
N THR A 15 6.89 -5.79 0.03
CA THR A 15 7.71 -6.33 -1.06
C THR A 15 8.94 -7.01 -0.48
N HIS A 16 9.46 -8.01 -1.18
CA HIS A 16 10.68 -8.73 -0.87
C HIS A 16 11.72 -8.42 -1.94
N GLU A 17 12.76 -7.68 -1.55
CA GLU A 17 13.85 -7.34 -2.47
C GLU A 17 15.00 -8.34 -2.29
N PRO A 18 15.30 -9.19 -3.28
CA PRO A 18 16.30 -10.22 -3.12
C PRO A 18 17.70 -9.66 -2.89
N ILE A 19 18.41 -10.21 -1.90
CA ILE A 19 19.88 -10.04 -1.73
C ILE A 19 20.60 -11.16 -2.47
N ASP A 20 20.09 -12.38 -2.34
CA ASP A 20 20.55 -13.60 -3.00
C ASP A 20 19.38 -14.63 -2.99
N PRO A 21 19.54 -15.85 -3.54
CA PRO A 21 18.45 -16.83 -3.59
C PRO A 21 17.85 -17.24 -2.22
N VAL A 22 18.40 -16.76 -1.10
CA VAL A 22 18.00 -17.19 0.26
C VAL A 22 17.54 -16.04 1.13
N ARG A 23 18.00 -14.80 0.86
CA ARG A 23 17.80 -13.64 1.73
C ARG A 23 17.17 -12.49 0.98
N VAL A 24 16.28 -11.78 1.67
CA VAL A 24 15.58 -10.60 1.16
C VAL A 24 15.68 -9.41 2.11
N ILE A 25 15.48 -8.21 1.58
CA ILE A 25 15.14 -7.00 2.34
C ILE A 25 13.63 -6.86 2.25
N ALA A 26 12.97 -6.68 3.37
CA ALA A 26 11.51 -6.52 3.41
C ALA A 26 11.07 -5.66 4.58
N ASN A 27 9.98 -4.94 4.42
CA ASN A 27 9.28 -4.27 5.50
C ASN A 27 8.40 -5.26 6.28
N ARG A 28 8.22 -5.02 7.58
CA ARG A 28 7.26 -5.77 8.38
C ARG A 28 5.85 -5.33 8.04
N SER A 29 5.12 -6.13 7.27
CA SER A 29 3.72 -5.88 6.96
C SER A 29 2.94 -7.19 6.93
N SER A 30 1.79 -7.21 7.56
CA SER A 30 0.90 -8.37 7.53
C SER A 30 -0.06 -8.38 6.32
N GLY A 31 -0.16 -7.29 5.57
CA GLY A 31 -1.11 -7.12 4.46
C GLY A 31 -2.57 -6.95 4.87
N ARG A 32 -2.93 -7.22 6.13
CA ARG A 32 -4.33 -7.30 6.61
C ARG A 32 -5.16 -6.06 6.30
N GLN A 33 -4.60 -4.85 6.43
CA GLN A 33 -5.36 -3.62 6.16
C GLN A 33 -5.75 -3.50 4.68
N GLY A 34 -4.83 -3.79 3.76
CA GLY A 34 -5.11 -3.76 2.33
C GLY A 34 -6.12 -4.84 1.91
N PHE A 35 -6.01 -6.06 2.45
CA PHE A 35 -6.99 -7.12 2.21
C PHE A 35 -8.38 -6.78 2.75
N ALA A 36 -8.47 -6.17 3.94
CA ALA A 36 -9.74 -5.68 4.48
C ALA A 36 -10.36 -4.59 3.59
N ILE A 37 -9.55 -3.66 3.06
CA ILE A 37 -10.01 -2.62 2.13
C ILE A 37 -10.50 -3.24 0.82
N ALA A 38 -9.76 -4.18 0.24
CA ALA A 38 -10.17 -4.87 -0.99
C ALA A 38 -11.51 -5.61 -0.80
N GLY A 39 -11.66 -6.34 0.32
CA GLY A 39 -12.91 -7.02 0.66
C GLY A 39 -14.08 -6.05 0.91
N ALA A 40 -13.83 -4.90 1.54
CA ALA A 40 -14.86 -3.87 1.74
C ALA A 40 -15.29 -3.23 0.42
N ALA A 41 -14.35 -2.97 -0.50
CA ALA A 41 -14.65 -2.43 -1.83
C ALA A 41 -15.48 -3.41 -2.67
N ALA A 42 -15.13 -4.71 -2.66
CA ALA A 42 -15.89 -5.75 -3.34
C ALA A 42 -17.33 -5.87 -2.78
N LYS A 43 -17.49 -5.83 -1.45
CA LYS A 43 -18.80 -5.81 -0.80
C LYS A 43 -19.63 -4.56 -1.13
N ALA A 44 -18.98 -3.43 -1.45
CA ALA A 44 -19.64 -2.21 -1.92
C ALA A 44 -20.00 -2.27 -3.41
N GLY A 45 -19.71 -3.36 -4.12
CA GLY A 45 -20.07 -3.61 -5.52
C GLY A 45 -19.00 -3.21 -6.53
N ALA A 46 -17.79 -2.84 -6.10
CA ALA A 46 -16.70 -2.51 -7.02
C ALA A 46 -16.11 -3.75 -7.71
N ARG A 47 -15.62 -3.59 -8.93
CA ARG A 47 -14.58 -4.46 -9.47
C ARG A 47 -13.28 -4.15 -8.75
N VAL A 48 -12.64 -5.14 -8.17
CA VAL A 48 -11.44 -4.93 -7.35
C VAL A 48 -10.28 -5.74 -7.89
N THR A 49 -9.16 -5.05 -8.16
CA THR A 49 -7.86 -5.68 -8.42
C THR A 49 -6.97 -5.44 -7.20
N LEU A 50 -6.51 -6.52 -6.57
CA LEU A 50 -5.61 -6.51 -5.42
C LEU A 50 -4.22 -6.99 -5.86
N VAL A 51 -3.25 -6.08 -5.90
CA VAL A 51 -1.84 -6.43 -6.11
C VAL A 51 -1.22 -6.70 -4.74
N ALA A 52 -0.86 -7.94 -4.48
CA ALA A 52 -0.42 -8.40 -3.17
C ALA A 52 1.04 -8.86 -3.18
N GLY A 53 1.86 -8.25 -2.35
CA GLY A 53 3.18 -8.80 -2.00
C GLY A 53 3.05 -10.06 -1.14
N PRO A 54 4.17 -10.72 -0.78
CA PRO A 54 4.17 -12.03 -0.14
C PRO A 54 3.47 -12.05 1.21
N VAL A 55 2.26 -12.57 1.26
CA VAL A 55 1.46 -12.76 2.48
C VAL A 55 0.61 -14.03 2.38
N ALA A 56 0.47 -14.74 3.50
CA ALA A 56 -0.37 -15.95 3.61
C ALA A 56 -1.80 -15.58 4.05
N LEU A 57 -2.48 -14.70 3.28
CA LEU A 57 -3.87 -14.32 3.51
C LEU A 57 -4.76 -14.87 2.39
N GLU A 58 -5.96 -15.32 2.76
CA GLU A 58 -6.98 -15.72 1.79
C GLU A 58 -7.47 -14.50 1.00
N THR A 59 -7.70 -14.71 -0.30
CA THR A 59 -8.27 -13.67 -1.16
C THR A 59 -9.72 -13.41 -0.78
N PRO A 60 -10.12 -12.16 -0.49
CA PRO A 60 -11.51 -11.86 -0.19
C PRO A 60 -12.43 -12.21 -1.37
N PRO A 61 -13.66 -12.69 -1.09
CA PRO A 61 -14.62 -12.99 -2.17
C PRO A 61 -14.87 -11.79 -3.08
N GLY A 62 -14.91 -12.04 -4.40
CA GLY A 62 -15.14 -11.01 -5.41
C GLY A 62 -13.94 -10.12 -5.74
N VAL A 63 -12.75 -10.46 -5.26
CA VAL A 63 -11.49 -9.74 -5.51
C VAL A 63 -10.64 -10.53 -6.50
N GLU A 64 -10.17 -9.87 -7.55
CA GLU A 64 -9.11 -10.38 -8.43
C GLU A 64 -7.76 -10.08 -7.80
N ARG A 65 -6.98 -11.13 -7.48
CA ARG A 65 -5.67 -11.00 -6.85
C ARG A 65 -4.54 -11.25 -7.84
N ILE A 66 -3.54 -10.40 -7.81
CA ILE A 66 -2.26 -10.53 -8.54
C ILE A 66 -1.16 -10.61 -7.48
N ASP A 67 -0.49 -11.75 -7.40
CA ASP A 67 0.64 -11.93 -6.49
C ASP A 67 1.92 -11.43 -7.16
N VAL A 68 2.72 -10.69 -6.39
CA VAL A 68 4.01 -10.12 -6.79
C VAL A 68 5.01 -10.30 -5.66
N GLU A 69 6.29 -10.22 -5.96
CA GLU A 69 7.34 -10.36 -4.95
C GLU A 69 8.05 -9.03 -4.69
N THR A 70 8.49 -8.33 -5.74
CA THR A 70 9.33 -7.15 -5.66
C THR A 70 8.55 -5.85 -5.85
N ALA A 71 9.18 -4.72 -5.50
CA ALA A 71 8.64 -3.39 -5.77
C ALA A 71 8.47 -3.12 -7.27
N GLU A 72 9.39 -3.66 -8.11
CA GLU A 72 9.29 -3.53 -9.57
C GLU A 72 8.08 -4.27 -10.11
N GLU A 73 7.90 -5.54 -9.73
CA GLU A 73 6.73 -6.33 -10.13
C GLU A 73 5.42 -5.70 -9.64
N MET A 74 5.41 -5.15 -8.41
CA MET A 74 4.24 -4.43 -7.89
C MET A 74 3.92 -3.20 -8.73
N ALA A 75 4.93 -2.42 -9.13
CA ALA A 75 4.75 -1.27 -9.99
C ALA A 75 4.19 -1.69 -11.36
N GLU A 76 4.78 -2.70 -12.01
CA GLU A 76 4.32 -3.22 -13.29
C GLU A 76 2.86 -3.69 -13.22
N ALA A 77 2.50 -4.48 -12.21
CA ALA A 77 1.13 -4.96 -12.01
C ALA A 77 0.13 -3.81 -11.78
N VAL A 78 0.51 -2.81 -10.99
CA VAL A 78 -0.31 -1.61 -10.76
C VAL A 78 -0.56 -0.86 -12.06
N PHE A 79 0.47 -0.61 -12.87
CA PHE A 79 0.32 0.12 -14.12
C PHE A 79 -0.40 -0.70 -15.20
N ALA A 80 -0.28 -2.03 -15.19
CA ALA A 80 -1.01 -2.92 -16.09
C ALA A 80 -2.52 -2.97 -15.75
N ALA A 81 -2.88 -2.83 -14.48
CA ALA A 81 -4.28 -2.82 -14.03
C ALA A 81 -5.05 -1.51 -14.35
N LEU A 82 -4.38 -0.48 -14.89
CA LEU A 82 -5.06 0.76 -15.29
C LEU A 82 -5.77 0.59 -16.65
N PRO A 83 -6.94 1.25 -16.87
CA PRO A 83 -7.51 2.30 -16.03
C PRO A 83 -8.27 1.79 -14.82
N ALA A 84 -8.27 2.58 -13.74
CA ALA A 84 -9.08 2.38 -12.55
C ALA A 84 -9.68 3.74 -12.09
N ASP A 85 -10.79 3.72 -11.37
CA ASP A 85 -11.41 4.93 -10.82
C ASP A 85 -10.62 5.44 -9.61
N ALA A 86 -10.19 4.52 -8.75
CA ALA A 86 -9.32 4.85 -7.62
C ALA A 86 -8.21 3.81 -7.43
N ALA A 87 -7.07 4.28 -6.91
CA ALA A 87 -6.02 3.41 -6.39
C ALA A 87 -5.77 3.70 -4.91
N ILE A 88 -5.67 2.64 -4.12
CA ILE A 88 -5.43 2.68 -2.67
C ILE A 88 -4.12 1.92 -2.40
N LEU A 89 -3.04 2.67 -2.21
CA LEU A 89 -1.71 2.10 -2.05
C LEU A 89 -1.40 1.88 -0.56
N VAL A 90 -1.61 0.64 -0.11
CA VAL A 90 -1.48 0.21 1.30
C VAL A 90 -0.22 -0.63 1.51
N ALA A 91 0.36 -1.16 0.43
CA ALA A 91 1.55 -2.00 0.50
C ALA A 91 2.71 -1.29 1.20
N ALA A 92 3.47 -2.05 1.98
CA ALA A 92 4.72 -1.62 2.58
C ALA A 92 5.88 -1.93 1.61
N VAL A 93 5.97 -1.14 0.56
CA VAL A 93 7.02 -1.25 -0.46
C VAL A 93 8.37 -0.90 0.17
N ALA A 94 9.40 -1.70 -0.07
CA ALA A 94 10.75 -1.38 0.37
C ALA A 94 11.27 -0.14 -0.41
N ASP A 95 11.87 0.81 0.30
CA ASP A 95 12.44 2.03 -0.33
C ASP A 95 13.76 1.75 -1.05
N TRP A 96 14.40 0.63 -0.70
CA TRP A 96 15.74 0.26 -1.17
C TRP A 96 15.77 -1.20 -1.59
N ARG A 97 16.53 -1.49 -2.62
CA ARG A 97 16.91 -2.83 -3.06
C ARG A 97 18.41 -2.89 -3.29
N VAL A 98 18.95 -4.08 -3.46
CA VAL A 98 20.33 -4.30 -3.91
C VAL A 98 20.31 -5.03 -5.25
N ILE A 99 21.43 -5.04 -5.96
CA ILE A 99 21.62 -5.92 -7.12
C ILE A 99 21.78 -7.33 -6.59
N PRO A 100 20.84 -8.27 -6.86
CA PRO A 100 20.89 -9.60 -6.25
C PRO A 100 22.06 -10.43 -6.76
N ALA A 101 22.72 -11.13 -5.83
CA ALA A 101 23.73 -12.11 -6.19
C ALA A 101 23.06 -13.38 -6.75
N SER A 102 23.63 -13.96 -7.82
CA SER A 102 23.12 -15.18 -8.45
C SER A 102 23.28 -16.44 -7.59
N ALA A 103 24.13 -16.40 -6.57
CA ALA A 103 24.37 -17.49 -5.63
C ALA A 103 24.38 -16.97 -4.20
N LYS A 104 24.05 -17.86 -3.25
CA LYS A 104 24.09 -17.54 -1.81
C LYS A 104 25.44 -16.96 -1.40
N LEU A 105 25.46 -15.75 -0.90
CA LEU A 105 26.65 -15.10 -0.35
C LEU A 105 27.14 -15.87 0.87
N LYS A 106 28.35 -16.41 0.79
CA LYS A 106 28.96 -17.19 1.88
C LYS A 106 29.60 -16.28 2.93
N LYS A 107 29.70 -16.74 4.16
CA LYS A 107 30.55 -16.13 5.18
C LYS A 107 31.99 -16.12 4.71
N GLY A 108 32.54 -14.93 4.47
CA GLY A 108 33.94 -14.70 4.16
C GLY A 108 34.66 -14.03 5.32
N GLU A 109 35.65 -13.21 5.05
CA GLU A 109 36.42 -12.42 6.04
C GLU A 109 35.68 -11.22 6.61
N GLY A 110 34.35 -11.13 6.41
CA GLY A 110 33.52 -10.06 6.90
C GLY A 110 32.09 -10.09 6.34
N PRO A 111 31.25 -9.09 6.70
CA PRO A 111 29.92 -8.96 6.14
C PRO A 111 30.00 -8.60 4.64
N PRO A 112 29.09 -9.11 3.81
CA PRO A 112 29.03 -8.73 2.40
C PRO A 112 28.73 -7.23 2.27
N LYS A 113 29.42 -6.57 1.34
CA LYS A 113 29.06 -5.20 0.95
C LYS A 113 27.80 -5.26 0.10
N LEU A 114 26.79 -4.47 0.47
CA LEU A 114 25.53 -4.35 -0.24
C LEU A 114 25.42 -2.92 -0.77
N ASP A 115 25.37 -2.76 -2.09
CA ASP A 115 25.16 -1.47 -2.71
C ASP A 115 23.65 -1.23 -2.87
N PHE A 116 23.11 -0.33 -2.05
CA PHE A 116 21.71 0.00 -2.06
C PHE A 116 21.37 0.97 -3.19
N VAL A 117 20.30 0.66 -3.90
CA VAL A 117 19.69 1.53 -4.92
C VAL A 117 18.21 1.75 -4.57
N PRO A 118 17.64 2.94 -4.88
CA PRO A 118 16.23 3.19 -4.61
C PRO A 118 15.34 2.27 -5.48
N THR A 119 14.18 1.91 -4.92
CA THR A 119 13.09 1.26 -5.66
C THR A 119 12.19 2.29 -6.34
N ARG A 120 11.23 1.82 -7.13
CA ARG A 120 10.23 2.70 -7.76
C ARG A 120 9.27 3.24 -6.71
N ASP A 121 8.94 4.52 -6.85
CA ASP A 121 7.94 5.20 -6.02
C ASP A 121 6.58 5.20 -6.73
N ILE A 122 5.84 4.11 -6.57
CA ILE A 122 4.57 3.87 -7.26
C ILE A 122 3.57 5.01 -7.01
N LEU A 123 3.52 5.54 -5.78
CA LEU A 123 2.60 6.63 -5.42
C LEU A 123 2.95 7.92 -6.17
N ALA A 124 4.23 8.29 -6.21
CA ALA A 124 4.69 9.48 -6.92
C ALA A 124 4.52 9.34 -8.44
N GLU A 125 4.81 8.15 -8.99
CA GLU A 125 4.64 7.87 -10.40
C GLU A 125 3.17 7.97 -10.82
N LEU A 126 2.23 7.41 -10.07
CA LEU A 126 0.79 7.55 -10.31
C LEU A 126 0.33 8.99 -10.17
N GLY A 127 0.81 9.71 -9.14
CA GLY A 127 0.45 11.11 -8.89
C GLY A 127 0.88 12.08 -10.00
N THR A 128 1.91 11.72 -10.77
CA THR A 128 2.43 12.51 -11.89
C THR A 128 2.08 11.94 -13.27
N SER A 129 1.43 10.78 -13.30
CA SER A 129 1.08 10.08 -14.54
C SER A 129 0.05 10.85 -15.37
N ARG A 130 0.16 10.79 -16.70
CA ARG A 130 -0.89 11.21 -17.64
C ARG A 130 -2.14 10.31 -17.57
N ARG A 131 -2.00 9.10 -17.05
CA ARG A 131 -3.08 8.13 -16.77
C ARG A 131 -3.59 8.28 -15.34
N ARG A 132 -3.62 9.52 -14.83
CA ARG A 132 -4.03 9.82 -13.47
C ARG A 132 -5.47 9.32 -13.21
N LEU A 133 -5.62 8.69 -12.06
CA LEU A 133 -6.90 8.22 -11.52
C LEU A 133 -7.76 9.40 -11.04
N ARG A 134 -9.07 9.18 -10.91
CA ARG A 134 -9.97 10.15 -10.26
C ARG A 134 -9.61 10.35 -8.79
N LEU A 135 -9.18 9.28 -8.12
CA LEU A 135 -8.80 9.32 -6.71
C LEU A 135 -7.54 8.46 -6.46
N LEU A 136 -6.50 9.08 -5.94
CA LEU A 136 -5.26 8.43 -5.54
C LEU A 136 -5.08 8.55 -4.03
N VAL A 137 -5.11 7.40 -3.33
CA VAL A 137 -4.99 7.29 -1.88
C VAL A 137 -3.69 6.57 -1.54
N GLY A 138 -2.82 7.23 -0.78
CA GLY A 138 -1.63 6.60 -0.22
C GLY A 138 -1.79 6.30 1.27
N PHE A 139 -0.97 5.38 1.78
CA PHE A 139 -0.84 5.13 3.21
C PHE A 139 0.49 5.65 3.72
N ALA A 140 0.51 6.11 4.98
CA ALA A 140 1.70 6.54 5.69
C ALA A 140 1.71 5.90 7.08
N ALA A 141 2.75 5.10 7.34
CA ALA A 141 3.01 4.47 8.62
C ALA A 141 4.20 5.20 9.26
N GLU A 142 3.92 6.06 10.23
CA GLU A 142 4.92 6.94 10.84
C GLU A 142 5.05 6.64 12.34
N THR A 143 6.22 6.87 12.89
CA THR A 143 6.49 6.70 14.34
C THR A 143 6.35 8.01 15.12
N GLU A 144 6.55 9.15 14.45
CA GLU A 144 6.51 10.49 15.03
C GLU A 144 5.92 11.48 14.03
N ASN A 145 5.33 12.58 14.52
CA ASN A 145 4.80 13.69 13.71
C ASN A 145 3.89 13.22 12.55
N VAL A 146 3.05 12.22 12.85
CA VAL A 146 2.26 11.45 11.85
C VAL A 146 1.50 12.36 10.89
N VAL A 147 0.77 13.35 11.42
CA VAL A 147 -0.07 14.25 10.61
C VAL A 147 0.78 15.16 9.73
N GLU A 148 1.84 15.76 10.29
CA GLU A 148 2.73 16.66 9.56
C GLU A 148 3.45 15.92 8.42
N GLN A 149 3.98 14.74 8.69
CA GLN A 149 4.63 13.88 7.71
C GLN A 149 3.66 13.47 6.59
N ALA A 150 2.43 13.13 6.95
CA ALA A 150 1.39 12.74 5.99
C ALA A 150 0.95 13.91 5.09
N ILE A 151 0.85 15.13 5.63
CA ILE A 151 0.58 16.35 4.85
C ILE A 151 1.70 16.57 3.84
N ALA A 152 2.95 16.52 4.28
CA ALA A 152 4.11 16.68 3.39
C ALA A 152 4.15 15.58 2.31
N LYS A 153 3.88 14.31 2.68
CA LYS A 153 3.80 13.17 1.76
C LYS A 153 2.71 13.38 0.71
N ARG A 154 1.50 13.82 1.11
CA ARG A 154 0.39 14.09 0.20
C ARG A 154 0.81 15.07 -0.91
N VAL A 155 1.40 16.18 -0.53
CA VAL A 155 1.85 17.22 -1.48
C VAL A 155 2.98 16.71 -2.36
N LYS A 156 4.03 16.13 -1.76
CA LYS A 156 5.21 15.62 -2.47
C LYS A 156 4.85 14.54 -3.50
N LYS A 157 3.92 13.63 -3.17
CA LYS A 157 3.50 12.52 -4.03
C LYS A 157 2.32 12.87 -4.94
N ARG A 158 1.76 14.07 -4.81
CA ARG A 158 0.54 14.50 -5.50
C ARG A 158 -0.63 13.53 -5.32
N ALA A 159 -0.72 12.94 -4.14
CA ALA A 159 -1.86 12.11 -3.76
C ALA A 159 -3.07 12.99 -3.42
N ASP A 160 -4.27 12.51 -3.70
CA ASP A 160 -5.49 13.20 -3.29
C ASP A 160 -5.68 13.05 -1.78
N TRP A 161 -5.49 11.82 -1.28
CA TRP A 161 -5.60 11.51 0.14
C TRP A 161 -4.38 10.74 0.64
N ILE A 162 -4.06 10.94 1.92
CA ILE A 162 -3.17 10.07 2.68
C ILE A 162 -3.92 9.56 3.93
N VAL A 163 -3.94 8.25 4.11
CA VAL A 163 -4.36 7.61 5.35
C VAL A 163 -3.12 7.35 6.18
N ALA A 164 -2.98 8.07 7.28
CA ALA A 164 -1.81 7.99 8.13
C ALA A 164 -2.12 7.32 9.47
N ASN A 165 -1.22 6.49 9.95
CA ASN A 165 -1.30 5.87 11.26
C ASN A 165 0.04 5.88 11.98
N ASN A 166 -0.04 5.92 13.32
CA ASN A 166 1.14 5.73 14.17
C ASN A 166 1.42 4.23 14.28
N VAL A 167 2.64 3.84 13.96
CA VAL A 167 3.10 2.45 14.06
C VAL A 167 4.10 2.22 15.19
N SER A 168 4.26 3.18 16.11
CA SER A 168 5.00 2.97 17.33
C SER A 168 4.28 1.91 18.20
N GLY A 169 4.99 0.84 18.58
CA GLY A 169 4.43 -0.31 19.31
C GLY A 169 3.95 -1.44 18.39
N ASP A 170 2.97 -2.23 18.83
CA ASP A 170 2.57 -3.49 18.20
C ASP A 170 1.55 -3.33 17.04
N VAL A 171 1.45 -2.14 16.44
CA VAL A 171 0.39 -1.79 15.47
C VAL A 171 0.56 -2.50 14.12
N MET A 172 1.80 -2.77 13.69
CA MET A 172 2.07 -3.38 12.37
C MET A 172 1.48 -4.79 12.23
N GLY A 173 1.44 -5.57 13.31
CA GLY A 173 0.79 -6.90 13.38
C GLY A 173 -0.59 -6.91 14.02
N GLY A 174 -0.97 -5.83 14.73
CA GLY A 174 -2.18 -5.74 15.54
C GLY A 174 -3.48 -5.75 14.75
N HIS A 175 -4.59 -5.98 15.46
CA HIS A 175 -5.95 -6.04 14.89
C HIS A 175 -6.64 -4.67 14.82
N ARG A 176 -6.15 -3.68 15.55
CA ARG A 176 -6.73 -2.33 15.65
C ARG A 176 -5.81 -1.30 15.02
N ASN A 177 -6.39 -0.16 14.62
CA ASN A 177 -5.65 0.95 14.06
C ASN A 177 -6.35 2.28 14.38
N ARG A 178 -5.56 3.32 14.65
CA ARG A 178 -6.03 4.71 14.70
C ARG A 178 -5.45 5.43 13.50
N VAL A 179 -6.30 6.03 12.71
CA VAL A 179 -5.88 6.65 11.46
C VAL A 179 -6.33 8.11 11.39
N HIS A 180 -5.56 8.89 10.64
CA HIS A 180 -5.89 10.24 10.22
C HIS A 180 -6.08 10.22 8.71
N LEU A 181 -7.20 10.72 8.22
CA LEU A 181 -7.41 10.94 6.78
C LEU A 181 -7.01 12.38 6.44
N ILE A 182 -5.97 12.53 5.64
CA ILE A 182 -5.46 13.81 5.17
C ILE A 182 -5.92 14.04 3.74
N THR A 183 -6.66 15.14 3.54
CA THR A 183 -7.18 15.56 2.23
C THR A 183 -6.75 17.00 1.92
N ALA A 184 -7.18 17.55 0.79
CA ALA A 184 -6.99 18.98 0.49
C ALA A 184 -7.84 19.89 1.41
N ALA A 185 -8.95 19.36 1.95
CA ALA A 185 -9.84 20.10 2.85
C ALA A 185 -9.34 20.13 4.30
N GLY A 186 -8.41 19.26 4.67
CA GLY A 186 -7.87 19.19 6.03
C GLY A 186 -7.64 17.76 6.51
N VAL A 187 -7.66 17.60 7.82
CA VAL A 187 -7.39 16.34 8.54
C VAL A 187 -8.66 15.88 9.25
N GLU A 188 -9.05 14.65 9.02
CA GLU A 188 -10.12 13.95 9.73
C GLU A 188 -9.50 12.92 10.67
N ASP A 189 -9.75 13.06 11.97
CA ASP A 189 -9.28 12.09 12.98
C ASP A 189 -10.31 10.99 13.16
N TRP A 190 -9.91 9.75 12.91
CA TRP A 190 -10.78 8.59 13.12
C TRP A 190 -10.41 7.90 14.44
N PRO A 191 -11.40 7.49 15.24
CA PRO A 191 -11.14 6.78 16.48
C PRO A 191 -10.44 5.44 16.20
N GLU A 192 -9.77 4.92 17.22
CA GLU A 192 -9.17 3.59 17.14
C GLU A 192 -10.25 2.54 16.91
N ALA A 193 -10.09 1.77 15.82
CA ALA A 193 -11.05 0.78 15.37
C ALA A 193 -10.37 -0.50 14.85
N ALA A 194 -11.14 -1.56 14.67
CA ALA A 194 -10.67 -2.75 13.98
C ALA A 194 -10.30 -2.43 12.52
N LYS A 195 -9.33 -3.13 11.94
CA LYS A 195 -8.90 -2.90 10.55
C LYS A 195 -10.03 -3.02 9.54
N ASP A 196 -10.98 -3.93 9.78
CA ASP A 196 -12.19 -4.08 8.96
C ASP A 196 -13.14 -2.87 9.06
N GLU A 197 -13.21 -2.25 10.22
CA GLU A 197 -14.03 -1.04 10.44
C GLU A 197 -13.39 0.17 9.75
N VAL A 198 -12.07 0.34 9.90
CA VAL A 198 -11.29 1.35 9.14
C VAL A 198 -11.49 1.16 7.65
N ALA A 199 -11.43 -0.08 7.15
CA ALA A 199 -11.65 -0.39 5.75
C ALA A 199 -13.05 0.00 5.27
N ARG A 200 -14.10 -0.35 6.01
CA ARG A 200 -15.49 0.04 5.66
C ARG A 200 -15.67 1.54 5.66
N HIS A 201 -15.11 2.25 6.64
CA HIS A 201 -15.19 3.71 6.72
C HIS A 201 -14.48 4.38 5.53
N LEU A 202 -13.26 3.92 5.20
CA LEU A 202 -12.52 4.44 4.05
C LEU A 202 -13.28 4.22 2.74
N ILE A 203 -13.82 3.01 2.52
CA ILE A 203 -14.58 2.70 1.31
C ILE A 203 -15.87 3.53 1.24
N ALA A 204 -16.55 3.79 2.36
CA ALA A 204 -17.72 4.68 2.38
C ALA A 204 -17.34 6.12 1.97
N ARG A 205 -16.20 6.65 2.46
CA ARG A 205 -15.68 7.98 2.06
C ARG A 205 -15.31 8.01 0.57
N ILE A 206 -14.67 6.95 0.05
CA ILE A 206 -14.34 6.82 -1.37
C ILE A 206 -15.60 6.77 -2.23
N ALA A 207 -16.63 6.05 -1.79
CA ALA A 207 -17.91 5.99 -2.52
C ALA A 207 -18.61 7.36 -2.59
N GLN A 208 -18.47 8.21 -1.57
CA GLN A 208 -18.96 9.59 -1.60
C GLN A 208 -18.19 10.44 -2.61
N GLU A 209 -16.88 10.26 -2.71
CA GLU A 209 -16.01 11.03 -3.62
C GLU A 209 -16.20 10.65 -5.08
N LEU A 210 -16.45 9.37 -5.35
CA LEU A 210 -16.59 8.83 -6.71
C LEU A 210 -18.03 8.88 -7.26
N GLY A 211 -19.02 9.04 -6.40
CA GLY A 211 -20.43 9.17 -6.78
C GLY A 211 -20.74 10.53 -7.24
#